data_e37457cfe5ea5f76aabd2505c7cfc5b1
#
_entry.id   e37457cfe5ea5f76aabd2505c7cfc5b1
#
_cell.length_a   1.000
_cell.length_b   1.000
_cell.length_c   1.000
_cell.angle_alpha   90.00
_cell.angle_beta   90.00
_cell.angle_gamma   90.00
#
_symmetry.space_group_name_H-M   'P 1'
#
loop_
_entity.id
_entity.type
_entity.pdbx_description
1 polymer ?
#
loop_
_entity_poly.entity_id
_entity_poly.type
_entity_poly.pdbx_seq_one_letter_code
_entity_poly.pdbx_strand_id
1 'polypeptide(L)'
;MVSGAKPLGVIGEAQLGAILSQMLAPSQYAEHAPVRPNGEPVADYVVVMPGQSGQNTVYLPIDASLPMREYHELCVAQENGTRADIESARGLLESAVRMHARRMSEKLIAPPYTTDYAVLFLQSDGLFAEVLRIPGLSERVQQESRMVIAGPTTLAALISSLQLGFKSLAIEQRTQEVMNLLGAIRTDF
;
A
#
# COMPACT_ATOMS: atom_id res chain seq x y z
N MET A 1 -13.64 28.25 -21.24
CA MET A 1 -12.88 27.00 -21.17
C MET A 1 -12.80 26.60 -19.71
N VAL A 2 -13.62 25.65 -19.28
CA VAL A 2 -13.62 25.18 -17.89
C VAL A 2 -12.51 24.12 -17.80
N SER A 3 -11.40 24.48 -17.18
CA SER A 3 -10.36 23.51 -16.82
C SER A 3 -10.97 22.54 -15.82
N GLY A 4 -11.29 21.32 -16.24
CA GLY A 4 -11.81 20.29 -15.39
C GLY A 4 -10.74 19.91 -14.37
N ALA A 5 -10.93 20.30 -13.12
CA ALA A 5 -10.15 19.77 -12.02
C ALA A 5 -10.34 18.24 -12.01
N LYS A 6 -9.28 17.47 -12.30
CA LYS A 6 -9.30 16.03 -12.17
C LYS A 6 -9.70 15.69 -10.72
N PRO A 7 -10.59 14.71 -10.50
CA PRO A 7 -10.92 14.26 -9.15
C PRO A 7 -9.64 13.92 -8.40
N LEU A 8 -9.52 14.35 -7.16
CA LEU A 8 -8.32 14.20 -6.33
C LEU A 8 -7.84 12.74 -6.18
N GLY A 9 -8.76 11.77 -6.25
CA GLY A 9 -8.45 10.35 -6.27
C GLY A 9 -7.58 9.92 -7.45
N VAL A 10 -7.87 10.45 -8.65
CA VAL A 10 -7.11 10.15 -9.88
C VAL A 10 -5.65 10.60 -9.80
N ILE A 11 -5.37 11.66 -9.05
CA ILE A 11 -3.99 12.15 -8.86
C ILE A 11 -3.19 11.19 -7.98
N GLY A 12 -3.78 10.71 -6.90
CA GLY A 12 -3.15 9.74 -5.99
C GLY A 12 -2.84 8.42 -6.68
N GLU A 13 -3.80 7.88 -7.43
CA GLU A 13 -3.62 6.65 -8.21
C GLU A 13 -2.51 6.80 -9.27
N ALA A 14 -2.49 7.92 -10.02
CA ALA A 14 -1.47 8.18 -11.03
C ALA A 14 -0.06 8.26 -10.42
N GLN A 15 0.07 8.90 -9.26
CA GLN A 15 1.34 9.00 -8.55
C GLN A 15 1.79 7.65 -8.00
N LEU A 16 0.87 6.87 -7.42
CA LEU A 16 1.14 5.51 -6.97
C LEU A 16 1.63 4.64 -8.13
N GLY A 17 0.93 4.67 -9.27
CA GLY A 17 1.32 3.95 -10.48
C GLY A 17 2.70 4.35 -10.99
N ALA A 18 3.04 5.64 -10.96
CA ALA A 18 4.37 6.12 -11.33
C ALA A 18 5.47 5.56 -10.42
N ILE A 19 5.26 5.53 -9.11
CA ILE A 19 6.22 4.94 -8.16
C ILE A 19 6.39 3.44 -8.43
N LEU A 20 5.30 2.69 -8.57
CA LEU A 20 5.36 1.25 -8.79
C LEU A 20 6.04 0.91 -10.12
N SER A 21 5.71 1.61 -11.20
CA SER A 21 6.31 1.37 -12.54
C SER A 21 7.80 1.69 -12.61
N GLN A 22 8.30 2.60 -11.78
CA GLN A 22 9.72 2.90 -11.69
C GLN A 22 10.51 1.85 -10.91
N MET A 23 9.85 1.16 -9.99
CA MET A 23 10.51 0.28 -9.03
C MET A 23 10.28 -1.21 -9.29
N LEU A 24 9.20 -1.57 -9.97
CA LEU A 24 8.77 -2.95 -10.18
C LEU A 24 8.69 -3.29 -11.66
N ALA A 25 8.94 -4.54 -12.01
CA ALA A 25 8.66 -5.05 -13.35
C ALA A 25 7.14 -5.14 -13.58
N PRO A 26 6.64 -5.04 -14.83
CA PRO A 26 5.20 -5.09 -15.13
C PRO A 26 4.47 -6.34 -14.61
N SER A 27 5.19 -7.45 -14.42
CA SER A 27 4.64 -8.69 -13.85
C SER A 27 4.53 -8.69 -12.32
N GLN A 28 5.10 -7.69 -11.64
CA GLN A 28 5.18 -7.63 -10.18
C GLN A 28 4.10 -6.74 -9.56
N TYR A 29 3.30 -6.04 -10.35
CA TYR A 29 2.17 -5.25 -9.88
C TYR A 29 1.04 -5.24 -10.89
N ALA A 30 -0.15 -4.88 -10.48
CA ALA A 30 -1.30 -4.68 -11.34
C ALA A 30 -2.16 -3.52 -10.84
N GLU A 31 -2.74 -2.79 -11.78
CA GLU A 31 -3.70 -1.72 -11.55
C GLU A 31 -5.12 -2.28 -11.58
N HIS A 32 -6.02 -1.72 -10.75
CA HIS A 32 -7.43 -2.10 -10.65
C HIS A 32 -7.63 -3.63 -10.58
N ALA A 33 -6.85 -4.27 -9.71
CA ALA A 33 -6.84 -5.72 -9.61
C ALA A 33 -7.82 -6.24 -8.56
N PRO A 34 -8.56 -7.32 -8.88
CA PRO A 34 -9.42 -7.96 -7.91
C PRO A 34 -8.58 -8.66 -6.83
N VAL A 35 -9.00 -8.52 -5.58
CA VAL A 35 -8.33 -9.14 -4.43
C VAL A 35 -8.91 -10.51 -4.06
N ARG A 36 -9.93 -10.97 -4.80
CA ARG A 36 -10.57 -12.29 -4.62
C ARG A 36 -10.87 -12.96 -5.96
N PRO A 37 -10.99 -14.29 -6.02
CA PRO A 37 -11.26 -15.01 -7.26
C PRO A 37 -12.58 -14.68 -7.96
N ASN A 38 -13.56 -14.15 -7.22
CA ASN A 38 -14.85 -13.71 -7.78
C ASN A 38 -14.78 -12.39 -8.56
N GLY A 39 -13.60 -11.76 -8.65
CA GLY A 39 -13.40 -10.50 -9.37
C GLY A 39 -13.66 -9.23 -8.54
N GLU A 40 -14.16 -9.34 -7.32
CA GLU A 40 -14.45 -8.21 -6.43
C GLU A 40 -14.08 -8.52 -4.97
N PRO A 41 -13.75 -7.49 -4.16
CA PRO A 41 -13.55 -6.08 -4.55
C PRO A 41 -12.23 -5.86 -5.30
N VAL A 42 -12.12 -4.68 -5.95
CA VAL A 42 -10.94 -4.25 -6.70
C VAL A 42 -10.13 -3.28 -5.85
N ALA A 43 -8.80 -3.49 -5.78
CA ALA A 43 -7.84 -2.55 -5.21
C ALA A 43 -7.33 -1.59 -6.29
N ASP A 44 -6.93 -0.37 -5.93
CA ASP A 44 -6.36 0.58 -6.88
C ASP A 44 -5.10 0.00 -7.51
N TYR A 45 -4.22 -0.56 -6.68
CA TYR A 45 -3.07 -1.35 -7.10
C TYR A 45 -2.86 -2.56 -6.21
N VAL A 46 -2.20 -3.57 -6.76
CA VAL A 46 -1.65 -4.70 -5.98
C VAL A 46 -0.20 -4.92 -6.35
N VAL A 47 0.62 -5.30 -5.38
CA VAL A 47 1.94 -5.88 -5.62
C VAL A 47 1.80 -7.40 -5.57
N VAL A 48 2.33 -8.07 -6.59
CA VAL A 48 2.33 -9.53 -6.69
C VAL A 48 3.43 -10.07 -5.79
N MET A 49 3.05 -10.71 -4.70
CA MET A 49 4.01 -11.30 -3.76
C MET A 49 4.58 -12.58 -4.33
N PRO A 50 5.88 -12.84 -4.14
CA PRO A 50 6.49 -14.08 -4.59
C PRO A 50 5.90 -15.24 -3.79
N GLY A 51 5.30 -16.20 -4.48
CA GLY A 51 4.83 -17.46 -3.91
C GLY A 51 5.89 -18.55 -3.99
N GLN A 52 5.80 -19.55 -3.14
CA GLN A 52 6.51 -20.80 -3.37
C GLN A 52 5.91 -21.50 -4.60
N SER A 53 6.75 -22.18 -5.37
CA SER A 53 6.30 -22.92 -6.57
C SER A 53 5.14 -23.86 -6.22
N GLY A 54 3.98 -23.64 -6.86
CA GLY A 54 2.77 -24.44 -6.64
C GLY A 54 1.74 -23.84 -5.65
N GLN A 55 1.99 -22.69 -5.06
CA GLN A 55 1.01 -21.96 -4.25
C GLN A 55 0.30 -20.88 -5.07
N ASN A 56 -0.92 -20.52 -4.63
CA ASN A 56 -1.69 -19.43 -5.23
C ASN A 56 -0.94 -18.11 -5.11
N THR A 57 -1.08 -17.25 -6.12
CA THR A 57 -0.56 -15.89 -6.09
C THR A 57 -1.18 -15.11 -4.93
N VAL A 58 -0.35 -14.48 -4.12
CA VAL A 58 -0.76 -13.61 -3.01
C VAL A 58 -0.53 -12.16 -3.40
N TYR A 59 -1.50 -11.30 -3.17
CA TYR A 59 -1.43 -9.88 -3.47
C TYR A 59 -1.22 -9.05 -2.21
N LEU A 60 -0.40 -8.01 -2.30
CA LEU A 60 -0.38 -6.91 -1.33
C LEU A 60 -1.23 -5.77 -1.89
N PRO A 61 -2.44 -5.52 -1.36
CA PRO A 61 -3.30 -4.45 -1.84
C PRO A 61 -2.77 -3.08 -1.40
N ILE A 62 -2.90 -2.09 -2.28
CA ILE A 62 -2.57 -0.68 -2.01
C ILE A 62 -3.77 0.17 -2.42
N ASP A 63 -4.27 0.98 -1.50
CA ASP A 63 -5.33 1.95 -1.71
C ASP A 63 -4.74 3.36 -1.71
N ALA A 64 -5.11 4.16 -2.71
CA ALA A 64 -4.63 5.54 -2.90
C ALA A 64 -5.71 6.59 -2.58
N SER A 65 -6.81 6.19 -1.96
CA SER A 65 -7.90 7.08 -1.60
C SER A 65 -7.55 7.93 -0.37
N LEU A 66 -7.97 9.20 -0.36
CA LEU A 66 -7.44 10.21 0.56
C LEU A 66 -8.48 11.04 1.26
N PRO A 67 -8.28 11.36 2.54
CA PRO A 67 -9.00 12.42 3.25
C PRO A 67 -8.40 13.81 2.93
N MET A 68 -8.39 14.19 1.65
CA MET A 68 -7.76 15.46 1.20
C MET A 68 -8.50 16.70 1.69
N ARG A 69 -9.80 16.62 1.89
CA ARG A 69 -10.57 17.73 2.43
C ARG A 69 -10.14 18.06 3.85
N GLU A 70 -10.04 17.07 4.69
CA GLU A 70 -9.66 17.21 6.11
C GLU A 70 -8.22 17.69 6.24
N TYR A 71 -7.33 17.24 5.34
CA TYR A 71 -5.97 17.75 5.26
C TYR A 71 -5.92 19.22 4.85
N HIS A 72 -6.71 19.63 3.85
CA HIS A 72 -6.79 21.02 3.42
C HIS A 72 -7.33 21.92 4.55
N GLU A 73 -8.37 21.48 5.25
CA GLU A 73 -8.91 22.19 6.41
C GLU A 73 -7.86 22.37 7.52
N LEU A 74 -7.02 21.35 7.75
CA LEU A 74 -5.89 21.46 8.69
C LEU A 74 -4.86 22.48 8.23
N CYS A 75 -4.49 22.51 6.95
CA CYS A 75 -3.56 23.49 6.40
C CYS A 75 -4.09 24.92 6.57
N VAL A 76 -5.38 25.15 6.26
CA VAL A 76 -6.02 26.45 6.45
C VAL A 76 -6.03 26.87 7.91
N ALA A 77 -6.33 25.93 8.82
CA ALA A 77 -6.29 26.21 10.25
C ALA A 77 -4.87 26.54 10.76
N GLN A 78 -3.85 25.90 10.20
CA GLN A 78 -2.45 26.20 10.54
C GLN A 78 -1.99 27.57 10.07
N GLU A 79 -2.50 28.04 8.91
CA GLU A 79 -2.16 29.35 8.37
C GLU A 79 -2.88 30.52 9.06
N ASN A 80 -4.17 30.36 9.35
CA ASN A 80 -5.03 31.48 9.73
C ASN A 80 -5.85 31.25 11.01
N GLY A 81 -5.79 30.04 11.59
CA GLY A 81 -6.63 29.64 12.71
C GLY A 81 -5.99 29.84 14.07
N THR A 82 -6.81 29.65 15.08
CA THR A 82 -6.38 29.57 16.47
C THR A 82 -5.86 28.16 16.78
N ARG A 83 -5.22 28.01 17.96
CA ARG A 83 -4.80 26.68 18.44
C ARG A 83 -5.98 25.70 18.52
N ALA A 84 -7.15 26.16 18.94
CA ALA A 84 -8.36 25.36 19.03
C ALA A 84 -8.84 24.90 17.63
N ASP A 85 -8.73 25.76 16.61
CA ASP A 85 -9.08 25.40 15.23
C ASP A 85 -8.14 24.31 14.68
N ILE A 86 -6.85 24.43 14.97
CA ILE A 86 -5.83 23.43 14.56
C ILE A 86 -6.09 22.08 15.23
N GLU A 87 -6.38 22.07 16.53
CA GLU A 87 -6.69 20.84 17.26
C GLU A 87 -7.98 20.19 16.75
N SER A 88 -9.02 20.99 16.45
CA SER A 88 -10.26 20.52 15.85
C SER A 88 -10.06 19.91 14.47
N ALA A 89 -9.35 20.60 13.59
CA ALA A 89 -9.04 20.11 12.23
C ALA A 89 -8.19 18.84 12.26
N ARG A 90 -7.23 18.75 13.20
CA ARG A 90 -6.43 17.54 13.41
C ARG A 90 -7.27 16.36 13.86
N GLY A 91 -8.24 16.56 14.73
CA GLY A 91 -9.20 15.53 15.17
C GLY A 91 -10.10 15.03 14.03
N LEU A 92 -10.50 15.92 13.11
CA LEU A 92 -11.25 15.56 11.90
C LEU A 92 -10.40 14.70 10.96
N LEU A 93 -9.14 15.09 10.73
CA LEU A 93 -8.20 14.31 9.92
C LEU A 93 -7.96 12.91 10.53
N GLU A 94 -7.73 12.81 11.85
CA GLU A 94 -7.58 11.54 12.55
C GLU A 94 -8.79 10.63 12.33
N SER A 95 -9.99 11.16 12.53
CA SER A 95 -11.23 10.40 12.37
C SER A 95 -11.44 9.94 10.94
N ALA A 96 -11.13 10.79 9.96
CA ALA A 96 -11.24 10.47 8.54
C ALA A 96 -10.26 9.35 8.13
N VAL A 97 -8.99 9.44 8.57
CA VAL A 97 -7.97 8.41 8.28
C VAL A 97 -8.37 7.06 8.90
N ARG A 98 -8.79 7.03 10.17
CA ARG A 98 -9.21 5.79 10.84
C ARG A 98 -10.42 5.15 10.17
N MET A 99 -11.45 5.94 9.88
CA MET A 99 -12.66 5.44 9.23
C MET A 99 -12.36 4.91 7.83
N HIS A 100 -11.53 5.61 7.06
CA HIS A 100 -11.11 5.16 5.74
C HIS A 100 -10.31 3.86 5.82
N ALA A 101 -9.30 3.79 6.68
CA ALA A 101 -8.49 2.60 6.88
C ALA A 101 -9.32 1.37 7.27
N ARG A 102 -10.29 1.53 8.17
CA ARG A 102 -11.21 0.46 8.55
C ARG A 102 -12.02 -0.04 7.36
N ARG A 103 -12.63 0.87 6.61
CA ARG A 103 -13.43 0.51 5.43
C ARG A 103 -12.60 -0.21 4.37
N MET A 104 -11.37 0.24 4.12
CA MET A 104 -10.49 -0.39 3.13
C MET A 104 -9.96 -1.74 3.62
N SER A 105 -9.67 -1.89 4.91
CA SER A 105 -9.31 -3.17 5.51
C SER A 105 -10.38 -4.23 5.27
N GLU A 106 -11.63 -3.93 5.59
CA GLU A 106 -12.76 -4.83 5.38
C GLU A 106 -12.95 -5.19 3.91
N LYS A 107 -12.66 -4.25 3.01
CA LYS A 107 -12.79 -4.42 1.56
C LYS A 107 -11.65 -5.23 0.96
N LEU A 108 -10.39 -4.91 1.32
CA LEU A 108 -9.22 -5.31 0.56
C LEU A 108 -8.43 -6.47 1.18
N ILE A 109 -8.53 -6.70 2.49
CA ILE A 109 -7.76 -7.77 3.15
C ILE A 109 -8.57 -9.06 3.13
N ALA A 110 -8.08 -10.06 2.39
CA ALA A 110 -8.77 -11.33 2.15
C ALA A 110 -7.79 -12.51 2.06
N PRO A 111 -7.07 -12.88 3.14
CA PRO A 111 -6.23 -14.09 3.12
C PRO A 111 -7.07 -15.32 2.78
N PRO A 112 -6.53 -16.28 2.04
CA PRO A 112 -5.13 -16.41 1.57
C PRO A 112 -4.81 -15.71 0.24
N TYR A 113 -5.76 -15.00 -0.36
CA TYR A 113 -5.56 -14.34 -1.67
C TYR A 113 -4.74 -13.06 -1.55
N THR A 114 -4.81 -12.40 -0.40
CA THR A 114 -3.98 -11.24 -0.09
C THR A 114 -3.09 -11.52 1.11
N THR A 115 -2.11 -10.63 1.33
CA THR A 115 -1.45 -10.48 2.61
C THR A 115 -2.48 -10.20 3.71
N ASP A 116 -2.11 -10.43 4.96
CA ASP A 116 -2.93 -10.13 6.14
C ASP A 116 -2.93 -8.64 6.53
N TYR A 117 -2.29 -7.81 5.73
CA TYR A 117 -2.29 -6.35 5.80
C TYR A 117 -2.39 -5.74 4.40
N ALA A 118 -2.75 -4.46 4.31
CA ALA A 118 -2.75 -3.68 3.09
C ALA A 118 -2.09 -2.31 3.33
N VAL A 119 -1.79 -1.58 2.26
CA VAL A 119 -1.16 -0.25 2.34
C VAL A 119 -2.19 0.83 2.05
N LEU A 120 -2.24 1.84 2.91
CA LEU A 120 -2.93 3.10 2.67
C LEU A 120 -1.91 4.11 2.19
N PHE A 121 -1.93 4.41 0.91
CA PHE A 121 -1.00 5.35 0.28
C PHE A 121 -1.52 6.77 0.40
N LEU A 122 -0.72 7.64 1.02
CA LEU A 122 -0.96 9.07 1.10
C LEU A 122 -0.15 9.77 0.03
N GLN A 123 -0.82 10.49 -0.88
CA GLN A 123 -0.21 11.06 -2.11
C GLN A 123 0.85 12.13 -1.87
N SER A 124 1.01 12.64 -0.64
CA SER A 124 2.06 13.61 -0.33
C SER A 124 2.77 13.29 0.98
N ASP A 125 4.09 13.51 1.01
CA ASP A 125 4.87 13.40 2.25
C ASP A 125 4.46 14.46 3.29
N GLY A 126 3.87 15.58 2.86
CA GLY A 126 3.28 16.58 3.75
C GLY A 126 2.08 16.04 4.53
N LEU A 127 1.12 15.41 3.86
CA LEU A 127 0.00 14.74 4.51
C LEU A 127 0.48 13.60 5.40
N PHE A 128 1.42 12.79 4.92
CA PHE A 128 2.03 11.72 5.71
C PHE A 128 2.66 12.26 7.00
N ALA A 129 3.42 13.36 6.92
CA ALA A 129 4.01 14.00 8.08
C ALA A 129 2.95 14.50 9.10
N GLU A 130 1.84 15.10 8.62
CA GLU A 130 0.75 15.52 9.51
C GLU A 130 0.07 14.33 10.20
N VAL A 131 -0.14 13.24 9.47
CA VAL A 131 -0.69 11.99 10.05
C VAL A 131 0.23 11.42 11.12
N LEU A 132 1.55 11.41 10.89
CA LEU A 132 2.53 10.96 11.88
C LEU A 132 2.62 11.86 13.13
N ARG A 133 2.28 13.14 13.01
CA ARG A 133 2.22 14.07 14.16
C ARG A 133 1.04 13.82 15.08
N ILE A 134 0.03 13.08 14.64
CA ILE A 134 -1.10 12.68 15.48
C ILE A 134 -0.65 11.50 16.36
N PRO A 135 -0.57 11.69 17.70
CA PRO A 135 0.02 10.68 18.57
C PRO A 135 -0.70 9.32 18.48
N GLY A 136 0.06 8.28 18.16
CA GLY A 136 -0.42 6.90 18.11
C GLY A 136 -1.39 6.58 16.96
N LEU A 137 -1.62 7.48 16.00
CA LEU A 137 -2.58 7.22 14.91
C LEU A 137 -2.10 6.10 14.00
N SER A 138 -0.85 6.12 13.56
CA SER A 138 -0.30 5.06 12.69
C SER A 138 -0.36 3.68 13.35
N GLU A 139 -0.01 3.59 14.62
CA GLU A 139 -0.06 2.36 15.40
C GLU A 139 -1.49 1.85 15.57
N ARG A 140 -2.45 2.75 15.87
CA ARG A 140 -3.86 2.38 15.96
C ARG A 140 -4.41 1.88 14.63
N VAL A 141 -4.12 2.55 13.52
CA VAL A 141 -4.54 2.13 12.19
C VAL A 141 -3.97 0.75 11.86
N GLN A 142 -2.71 0.51 12.16
CA GLN A 142 -2.09 -0.79 11.92
C GLN A 142 -2.71 -1.88 12.80
N GLN A 143 -2.92 -1.63 14.09
CA GLN A 143 -3.48 -2.62 15.03
C GLN A 143 -4.97 -2.90 14.79
N GLU A 144 -5.78 -1.85 14.57
CA GLU A 144 -7.23 -1.96 14.44
C GLU A 144 -7.67 -2.41 13.03
N SER A 145 -6.95 -1.96 12.01
CA SER A 145 -7.34 -2.14 10.61
C SER A 145 -6.35 -2.94 9.78
N ARG A 146 -5.19 -3.31 10.33
CA ARG A 146 -4.11 -3.98 9.58
C ARG A 146 -3.71 -3.22 8.30
N MET A 147 -3.84 -1.89 8.33
CA MET A 147 -3.43 -1.00 7.27
C MET A 147 -2.11 -0.32 7.64
N VAL A 148 -1.14 -0.37 6.74
CA VAL A 148 0.14 0.33 6.88
C VAL A 148 0.05 1.65 6.13
N ILE A 149 0.19 2.77 6.82
CA ILE A 149 0.15 4.09 6.20
C ILE A 149 1.52 4.40 5.60
N ALA A 150 1.55 4.81 4.34
CA ALA A 150 2.78 5.17 3.63
C ALA A 150 2.58 6.43 2.78
N GLY A 151 3.55 7.34 2.82
CA GLY A 151 3.71 8.42 1.84
C GLY A 151 4.59 7.97 0.67
N PRO A 152 4.85 8.84 -0.32
CA PRO A 152 5.69 8.52 -1.47
C PRO A 152 7.05 7.96 -1.11
N THR A 153 7.77 8.61 -0.20
CA THR A 153 9.12 8.19 0.23
C THR A 153 9.10 6.87 0.98
N THR A 154 8.15 6.69 1.91
CA THR A 154 8.04 5.46 2.70
C THR A 154 7.53 4.29 1.90
N LEU A 155 6.64 4.51 0.92
CA LEU A 155 6.23 3.48 -0.03
C LEU A 155 7.42 2.99 -0.86
N ALA A 156 8.24 3.90 -1.39
CA ALA A 156 9.44 3.53 -2.13
C ALA A 156 10.40 2.66 -1.29
N ALA A 157 10.59 2.99 0.01
CA ALA A 157 11.38 2.19 0.93
C ALA A 157 10.77 0.79 1.16
N LEU A 158 9.44 0.70 1.33
CA LEU A 158 8.73 -0.57 1.47
C LEU A 158 8.91 -1.44 0.23
N ILE A 159 8.69 -0.89 -0.97
CA ILE A 159 8.86 -1.62 -2.23
C ILE A 159 10.31 -2.09 -2.42
N SER A 160 11.30 -1.25 -2.09
CA SER A 160 12.71 -1.66 -2.13
C SER A 160 13.00 -2.84 -1.22
N SER A 161 12.43 -2.87 -0.01
CA SER A 161 12.56 -3.98 0.93
C SER A 161 11.93 -5.27 0.40
N LEU A 162 10.75 -5.16 -0.22
CA LEU A 162 10.09 -6.30 -0.87
C LEU A 162 10.93 -6.85 -2.04
N GLN A 163 11.54 -5.99 -2.86
CA GLN A 163 12.43 -6.41 -3.95
C GLN A 163 13.64 -7.21 -3.46
N LEU A 164 14.24 -6.81 -2.34
CA LEU A 164 15.33 -7.57 -1.73
C LEU A 164 14.86 -8.97 -1.31
N GLY A 165 13.66 -9.07 -0.71
CA GLY A 165 13.03 -10.35 -0.38
C GLY A 165 12.79 -11.22 -1.62
N PHE A 166 12.30 -10.64 -2.72
CA PHE A 166 12.09 -11.34 -3.99
C PHE A 166 13.38 -11.92 -4.57
N LYS A 167 14.48 -11.16 -4.54
CA LYS A 167 15.79 -11.63 -4.99
C LYS A 167 16.31 -12.79 -4.13
N SER A 168 16.16 -12.71 -2.82
CA SER A 168 16.58 -13.78 -1.90
C SER A 168 15.82 -15.08 -2.16
N LEU A 169 14.49 -15.02 -2.31
CA LEU A 169 13.67 -16.19 -2.64
C LEU A 169 14.01 -16.79 -4.00
N ALA A 170 14.29 -15.97 -5.02
CA ALA A 170 14.71 -16.45 -6.33
C ALA A 170 16.06 -17.19 -6.28
N ILE A 171 17.01 -16.72 -5.46
CA ILE A 171 18.29 -17.39 -5.23
C ILE A 171 18.07 -18.74 -4.53
N GLU A 172 17.23 -18.77 -3.51
CA GLU A 172 16.90 -19.95 -2.74
C GLU A 172 16.26 -21.04 -3.63
N GLN A 173 15.30 -20.68 -4.47
CA GLN A 173 14.68 -21.58 -5.43
C GLN A 173 15.69 -22.14 -6.44
N ARG A 174 16.55 -21.30 -7.01
CA ARG A 174 17.61 -21.75 -7.94
C ARG A 174 18.61 -22.69 -7.27
N THR A 175 18.98 -22.41 -6.03
CA THR A 175 19.88 -23.27 -5.26
C THR A 175 19.25 -24.65 -5.04
N GLN A 176 17.95 -24.68 -4.70
CA GLN A 176 17.21 -25.93 -4.50
C GLN A 176 17.11 -26.75 -5.81
N GLU A 177 16.86 -26.08 -6.95
CA GLU A 177 16.85 -26.73 -8.26
C GLU A 177 18.20 -27.36 -8.60
N VAL A 178 19.31 -26.65 -8.36
CA VAL A 178 20.67 -27.19 -8.57
C VAL A 178 20.94 -28.39 -7.65
N MET A 179 20.55 -28.31 -6.38
CA MET A 179 20.72 -29.42 -5.44
C MET A 179 19.90 -30.64 -5.84
N ASN A 180 18.68 -30.46 -6.34
CA ASN A 180 17.84 -31.54 -6.84
C ASN A 180 18.44 -32.20 -8.09
N LEU A 181 18.99 -31.40 -9.03
CA LEU A 181 19.69 -31.91 -10.21
C LEU A 181 20.95 -32.71 -9.84
N LEU A 182 21.75 -32.21 -8.92
CA LEU A 182 22.93 -32.94 -8.42
C LEU A 182 22.54 -34.22 -7.68
N GLY A 183 21.43 -34.21 -6.95
CA GLY A 183 20.89 -35.41 -6.30
C GLY A 183 20.44 -36.47 -7.30
N ALA A 184 19.78 -36.08 -8.40
CA ALA A 184 19.35 -36.99 -9.47
C ALA A 184 20.53 -37.63 -10.18
N ILE A 185 21.59 -36.87 -10.51
CA ILE A 185 22.81 -37.39 -11.14
C ILE A 185 23.50 -38.44 -10.24
N ARG A 186 23.43 -38.26 -8.93
CA ARG A 186 24.05 -39.20 -7.97
C ARG A 186 23.32 -40.51 -7.80
N THR A 187 22.06 -40.59 -8.21
CA THR A 187 21.24 -41.80 -8.13
C THR A 187 21.37 -42.68 -9.38
N ASP A 188 21.90 -42.15 -10.49
CA ASP A 188 22.06 -42.85 -11.77
C ASP A 188 23.44 -43.49 -11.95
N PHE A 189 24.28 -43.46 -10.92
CA PHE A 189 25.54 -44.14 -10.83
C PHE A 189 25.58 -45.17 -9.67
#